data_8bf6bdbeab197c7a604e2354bdd64303
#
_entry.id   8bf6bdbeab197c7a604e2354bdd64303
#
_cell.length_a   1.000
_cell.length_b   1.000
_cell.length_c   1.000
_cell.angle_alpha   90.00
_cell.angle_beta   90.00
_cell.angle_gamma   90.00
#
_symmetry.space_group_name_H-M   'P 1'
#
loop_
_entity.id
_entity.type
_entity.pdbx_description
1 polymer ?
#
loop_
_entity_poly.entity_id
_entity_poly.type
_entity_poly.pdbx_seq_one_letter_code
_entity_poly.pdbx_strand_id
1 'polypeptide(L)'
;TGEVTNEQKRIDLPQMTEAVKNIFVDPRQQWLYVINGRAQADVFSLRDKSLNGRYKLLEDGDAQITASTQLVGGISLILGDSKGGLAQWFMARDHDGELRLKQIRTFQMGTTPIVEITAEERRKGFIALDASGKLGVFHSTAHRTLLVDQVVDGQGIFGLSPRANRVIVEAGGKIQPLLLDNPHPEVSWSALWSKVWYENYD
;
A
#
# COMPACT_ATOMS: atom_id res chain seq x y z
N THR A 1 -28.38 17.48 18.29
CA THR A 1 -28.49 17.84 16.86
C THR A 1 -27.43 18.88 16.59
N GLY A 2 -26.21 18.42 16.15
CA GLY A 2 -25.16 19.30 15.72
C GLY A 2 -25.51 19.87 14.33
N GLU A 3 -25.63 21.17 14.22
CA GLU A 3 -25.67 21.83 12.94
C GLU A 3 -24.33 21.61 12.23
N VAL A 4 -24.37 20.99 11.06
CA VAL A 4 -23.23 20.93 10.16
C VAL A 4 -23.04 22.34 9.61
N THR A 5 -22.18 23.12 10.24
CA THR A 5 -21.79 24.42 9.69
C THR A 5 -20.96 24.17 8.42
N ASN A 6 -21.49 24.57 7.29
CA ASN A 6 -20.87 24.49 5.96
C ASN A 6 -19.74 25.53 5.79
N GLU A 7 -18.91 25.76 6.79
CA GLU A 7 -17.69 26.52 6.62
C GLU A 7 -16.64 25.64 5.92
N GLN A 8 -16.66 25.66 4.61
CA GLN A 8 -15.57 25.13 3.80
C GLN A 8 -14.32 25.98 4.04
N LYS A 9 -13.49 25.58 4.99
CA LYS A 9 -12.16 26.17 5.14
C LYS A 9 -11.26 25.66 4.01
N ARG A 10 -11.22 26.42 2.94
CA ARG A 10 -10.30 26.18 1.83
C ARG A 10 -8.86 26.43 2.30
N ILE A 11 -7.98 25.45 2.11
CA ILE A 11 -6.53 25.63 2.24
C ILE A 11 -5.99 25.72 0.82
N ASP A 12 -5.44 26.89 0.46
CA ASP A 12 -4.78 27.04 -0.83
C ASP A 12 -3.39 26.41 -0.72
N LEU A 13 -3.19 25.28 -1.40
CA LEU A 13 -1.88 24.64 -1.53
C LEU A 13 -1.04 25.43 -2.53
N PRO A 14 0.30 25.44 -2.38
CA PRO A 14 1.19 25.95 -3.40
C PRO A 14 0.87 25.32 -4.75
N GLN A 15 1.00 26.07 -5.83
CA GLN A 15 0.72 25.57 -7.16
C GLN A 15 1.57 24.33 -7.44
N MET A 16 0.91 23.21 -7.68
CA MET A 16 1.55 21.95 -8.04
C MET A 16 1.96 22.04 -9.51
N THR A 17 3.24 21.85 -9.80
CA THR A 17 3.75 21.87 -11.18
C THR A 17 3.51 20.56 -11.93
N GLU A 18 3.21 19.50 -11.20
CA GLU A 18 3.03 18.14 -11.72
C GLU A 18 1.63 17.61 -11.40
N ALA A 19 1.13 16.72 -12.24
CA ALA A 19 -0.15 16.06 -12.03
C ALA A 19 -0.15 15.27 -10.71
N VAL A 20 -1.15 15.52 -9.87
CA VAL A 20 -1.38 14.79 -8.64
C VAL A 20 -1.86 13.38 -8.96
N LYS A 21 -1.21 12.37 -8.41
CA LYS A 21 -1.56 10.96 -8.51
C LYS A 21 -2.43 10.50 -7.34
N ASN A 22 -1.98 10.80 -6.12
CA ASN A 22 -2.65 10.36 -4.90
C ASN A 22 -2.60 11.43 -3.83
N ILE A 23 -3.62 11.42 -2.98
CA ILE A 23 -3.72 12.27 -1.80
C ILE A 23 -4.06 11.40 -0.60
N PHE A 24 -3.31 11.55 0.49
CA PHE A 24 -3.56 10.88 1.76
C PHE A 24 -3.59 11.88 2.90
N VAL A 25 -4.46 11.62 3.86
CA VAL A 25 -4.52 12.37 5.12
C VAL A 25 -4.31 11.40 6.27
N ASP A 26 -3.48 11.75 7.24
CA ASP A 26 -3.32 10.92 8.41
C ASP A 26 -4.59 10.96 9.30
N PRO A 27 -4.85 9.93 10.14
CA PRO A 27 -6.08 9.84 10.93
C PRO A 27 -6.26 10.96 11.95
N ARG A 28 -5.18 11.61 12.36
CA ARG A 28 -5.21 12.76 13.26
C ARG A 28 -5.40 14.08 12.54
N GLN A 29 -5.52 14.04 11.20
CA GLN A 29 -5.64 15.21 10.33
C GLN A 29 -4.52 16.25 10.58
N GLN A 30 -3.32 15.77 10.84
CA GLN A 30 -2.13 16.60 11.03
C GLN A 30 -1.33 16.77 9.75
N TRP A 31 -1.32 15.73 8.91
CA TRP A 31 -0.50 15.65 7.70
C TRP A 31 -1.34 15.35 6.48
N LEU A 32 -1.12 16.13 5.44
CA LEU A 32 -1.60 15.87 4.10
C LEU A 32 -0.41 15.50 3.21
N TYR A 33 -0.50 14.34 2.55
CA TYR A 33 0.50 13.85 1.60
C TYR A 33 -0.06 13.97 0.20
N VAL A 34 0.61 14.70 -0.66
CA VAL A 34 0.25 14.87 -2.08
C VAL A 34 1.35 14.24 -2.93
N ILE A 35 1.03 13.13 -3.57
CA ILE A 35 1.99 12.38 -4.40
C ILE A 35 1.76 12.74 -5.86
N ASN A 36 2.82 13.13 -6.56
CA ASN A 36 2.77 13.51 -7.97
C ASN A 36 3.28 12.41 -8.90
N GLY A 37 3.16 12.66 -10.21
CA GLY A 37 3.56 11.71 -11.26
C GLY A 37 5.07 11.45 -11.36
N ARG A 38 5.91 12.29 -10.73
CA ARG A 38 7.38 12.13 -10.68
C ARG A 38 7.87 11.42 -9.43
N ALA A 39 7.01 10.67 -8.75
CA ALA A 39 7.34 9.99 -7.50
C ALA A 39 7.91 10.93 -6.42
N GLN A 40 7.31 12.11 -6.28
CA GLN A 40 7.58 13.05 -5.19
C GLN A 40 6.35 13.15 -4.30
N ALA A 41 6.57 13.33 -3.01
CA ALA A 41 5.53 13.66 -2.05
C ALA A 41 5.74 15.07 -1.51
N ASP A 42 4.75 15.93 -1.68
CA ASP A 42 4.66 17.19 -0.93
C ASP A 42 3.87 16.90 0.35
N VAL A 43 4.46 17.16 1.49
CA VAL A 43 3.85 16.94 2.81
C VAL A 43 3.50 18.28 3.44
N PHE A 44 2.24 18.44 3.80
CA PHE A 44 1.74 19.66 4.42
C PHE A 44 1.32 19.41 5.85
N SER A 45 1.69 20.32 6.75
CA SER A 45 1.11 20.43 8.08
C SER A 45 -0.28 21.08 7.95
N LEU A 46 -1.33 20.32 8.26
CA LEU A 46 -2.70 20.85 8.25
C LEU A 46 -2.95 21.81 9.43
N ARG A 47 -2.21 21.62 10.52
CA ARG A 47 -2.26 22.51 11.68
C ARG A 47 -1.68 23.88 11.35
N ASP A 48 -0.48 23.90 10.77
CA ASP A 48 0.28 25.12 10.54
C ASP A 48 -0.03 25.70 9.13
N LYS A 49 -0.80 24.96 8.32
CA LYS A 49 -1.17 25.31 6.94
C LYS A 49 0.05 25.63 6.08
N SER A 50 1.11 24.86 6.26
CA SER A 50 2.40 25.08 5.62
C SER A 50 2.98 23.81 5.03
N LEU A 51 3.84 23.96 4.03
CA LEU A 51 4.62 22.87 3.47
C LEU A 51 5.68 22.44 4.50
N ASN A 52 5.63 21.19 4.95
CA ASN A 52 6.67 20.59 5.77
C ASN A 52 7.92 20.24 4.93
N GLY A 53 7.70 19.69 3.75
CA GLY A 53 8.78 19.34 2.84
C GLY A 53 8.33 18.66 1.57
N ARG A 54 9.26 18.58 0.62
CA ARG A 54 9.14 17.82 -0.62
C ARG A 54 10.11 16.65 -0.58
N TYR A 55 9.62 15.44 -0.78
CA TYR A 55 10.37 14.21 -0.60
C TYR A 55 10.39 13.40 -1.89
N LYS A 56 11.58 12.97 -2.30
CA LYS A 56 11.77 12.00 -3.39
C LYS A 56 11.42 10.61 -2.86
N LEU A 57 10.49 9.93 -3.50
CA LEU A 57 9.96 8.63 -3.04
C LEU A 57 10.65 7.43 -3.67
N LEU A 58 11.30 7.62 -4.82
CA LEU A 58 12.03 6.58 -5.53
C LEU A 58 13.43 7.08 -5.85
N GLU A 59 14.44 6.26 -5.56
CA GLU A 59 15.84 6.57 -5.91
C GLU A 59 16.09 6.44 -7.41
N ASP A 60 15.48 5.44 -8.04
CA ASP A 60 15.56 5.22 -9.49
C ASP A 60 14.72 6.25 -10.23
N GLY A 61 15.38 7.06 -11.05
CA GLY A 61 14.72 8.13 -11.82
C GLY A 61 13.79 7.63 -12.93
N ASP A 62 13.95 6.37 -13.36
CA ASP A 62 13.12 5.75 -14.38
C ASP A 62 11.92 4.98 -13.81
N ALA A 63 11.89 4.77 -12.48
CA ALA A 63 10.76 4.13 -11.83
C ALA A 63 9.62 5.14 -11.56
N GLN A 64 8.39 4.66 -11.58
CA GLN A 64 7.19 5.43 -11.30
C GLN A 64 6.37 4.78 -10.19
N ILE A 65 5.67 5.56 -9.38
CA ILE A 65 4.68 5.04 -8.44
C ILE A 65 3.47 4.56 -9.25
N THR A 66 3.15 3.29 -9.11
CA THR A 66 2.05 2.63 -9.85
C THR A 66 0.89 2.26 -8.95
N ALA A 67 1.15 2.00 -7.66
CA ALA A 67 0.12 1.70 -6.67
C ALA A 67 0.48 2.30 -5.31
N SER A 68 -0.53 2.58 -4.48
CA SER A 68 -0.31 3.13 -3.14
C SER A 68 -1.49 2.86 -2.21
N THR A 69 -1.21 2.70 -0.92
CA THR A 69 -2.23 2.56 0.13
C THR A 69 -1.71 3.10 1.46
N GLN A 70 -2.63 3.29 2.43
CA GLN A 70 -2.29 3.51 3.83
C GLN A 70 -2.45 2.21 4.62
N LEU A 71 -1.48 1.90 5.48
CA LEU A 71 -1.62 0.78 6.42
C LEU A 71 -2.69 1.07 7.48
N VAL A 72 -3.18 0.01 8.10
CA VAL A 72 -4.14 0.10 9.22
C VAL A 72 -3.65 1.11 10.27
N GLY A 73 -4.53 2.03 10.65
CA GLY A 73 -4.22 3.17 11.50
C GLY A 73 -3.71 4.41 10.75
N GLY A 74 -3.58 4.36 9.39
CA GLY A 74 -3.36 5.51 8.51
C GLY A 74 -2.04 6.28 8.70
N ILE A 75 -1.10 5.76 9.52
CA ILE A 75 0.15 6.45 9.84
C ILE A 75 1.22 6.22 8.78
N SER A 76 1.22 5.04 8.17
CA SER A 76 2.23 4.65 7.17
C SER A 76 1.62 4.54 5.79
N LEU A 77 2.36 5.00 4.79
CA LEU A 77 2.08 4.79 3.38
C LEU A 77 2.85 3.57 2.88
N ILE A 78 2.24 2.76 2.03
CA ILE A 78 2.90 1.76 1.20
C ILE A 78 2.79 2.23 -0.24
N LEU A 79 3.91 2.27 -0.93
CA LEU A 79 4.03 2.68 -2.33
C LEU A 79 4.62 1.53 -3.12
N GLY A 80 3.99 1.20 -4.22
CA GLY A 80 4.48 0.22 -5.20
C GLY A 80 4.94 0.93 -6.47
N ASP A 81 5.98 0.39 -7.09
CA ASP A 81 6.59 0.99 -8.26
C ASP A 81 6.49 0.13 -9.53
N SER A 82 6.90 0.73 -10.64
CA SER A 82 6.90 0.11 -11.96
C SER A 82 7.96 -1.00 -12.14
N LYS A 83 8.83 -1.21 -11.17
CA LYS A 83 9.89 -2.22 -11.16
C LYS A 83 9.69 -3.31 -10.11
N GLY A 84 8.46 -3.41 -9.54
CA GLY A 84 8.08 -4.44 -8.58
C GLY A 84 8.58 -4.20 -7.16
N GLY A 85 9.10 -3.02 -6.90
CA GLY A 85 9.49 -2.56 -5.58
C GLY A 85 8.30 -2.08 -4.76
N LEU A 86 8.40 -2.24 -3.45
CA LEU A 86 7.43 -1.76 -2.47
C LEU A 86 8.18 -1.04 -1.35
N ALA A 87 7.74 0.16 -1.00
CA ALA A 87 8.38 0.97 0.03
C ALA A 87 7.37 1.45 1.07
N GLN A 88 7.75 1.35 2.35
CA GLN A 88 6.97 1.90 3.47
C GLN A 88 7.55 3.23 3.92
N TRP A 89 6.68 4.21 4.04
CA TRP A 89 7.00 5.57 4.43
C TRP A 89 6.13 6.03 5.59
N PHE A 90 6.68 6.82 6.52
CA PHE A 90 5.91 7.56 7.52
C PHE A 90 6.67 8.79 8.06
N MET A 91 5.94 9.68 8.73
CA MET A 91 6.52 10.84 9.41
C MET A 91 7.28 10.39 10.65
N ALA A 92 8.60 10.52 10.64
CA ALA A 92 9.47 10.18 11.74
C ALA A 92 10.33 11.38 12.15
N ARG A 93 10.72 11.45 13.42
CA ARG A 93 11.68 12.45 13.86
C ARG A 93 13.06 12.15 13.32
N ASP A 94 13.74 13.16 12.84
CA ASP A 94 15.17 13.09 12.50
C ASP A 94 16.05 13.34 13.74
N HIS A 95 17.36 13.43 13.54
CA HIS A 95 18.32 13.68 14.61
C HIS A 95 18.17 15.06 15.24
N ASP A 96 17.61 16.02 14.52
CA ASP A 96 17.32 17.38 14.99
C ASP A 96 15.95 17.48 15.71
N GLY A 97 15.22 16.35 15.78
CA GLY A 97 13.90 16.28 16.39
C GLY A 97 12.76 16.70 15.47
N GLU A 98 13.06 17.10 14.23
CA GLU A 98 12.07 17.52 13.24
C GLU A 98 11.34 16.32 12.61
N LEU A 99 10.03 16.48 12.37
CA LEU A 99 9.24 15.48 11.69
C LEU A 99 9.45 15.55 10.18
N ARG A 100 9.91 14.46 9.60
CA ARG A 100 10.14 14.31 8.16
C ARG A 100 9.59 13.00 7.64
N LEU A 101 9.16 13.00 6.39
CA LEU A 101 8.75 11.77 5.71
C LEU A 101 9.99 10.91 5.44
N LYS A 102 10.02 9.70 6.00
CA LYS A 102 11.15 8.77 5.88
C LYS A 102 10.72 7.43 5.32
N GLN A 103 11.54 6.89 4.42
CA GLN A 103 11.46 5.49 4.03
C GLN A 103 12.04 4.63 5.15
N ILE A 104 11.24 3.67 5.61
CA ILE A 104 11.61 2.84 6.76
C ILE A 104 11.80 1.37 6.41
N ARG A 105 11.15 0.91 5.35
CA ARG A 105 11.26 -0.48 4.87
C ARG A 105 11.05 -0.54 3.38
N THR A 106 11.69 -1.53 2.77
CA THR A 106 11.50 -1.90 1.37
C THR A 106 11.19 -3.37 1.27
N PHE A 107 10.42 -3.75 0.24
CA PHE A 107 10.14 -5.14 -0.13
C PHE A 107 10.26 -5.24 -1.64
N GLN A 108 10.44 -6.45 -2.16
CA GLN A 108 10.54 -6.71 -3.58
C GLN A 108 9.68 -7.92 -3.96
N MET A 109 8.87 -7.79 -5.00
CA MET A 109 8.09 -8.91 -5.53
C MET A 109 8.72 -9.54 -6.77
N GLY A 110 9.38 -8.74 -7.57
CA GLY A 110 9.96 -9.13 -8.85
C GLY A 110 10.42 -7.89 -9.59
N THR A 111 10.26 -7.87 -10.90
CA THR A 111 10.61 -6.72 -11.77
C THR A 111 9.42 -6.16 -12.53
N THR A 112 8.22 -6.73 -12.28
CA THR A 112 6.97 -6.35 -12.94
C THR A 112 6.26 -5.27 -12.13
N PRO A 113 5.62 -4.27 -12.78
CA PRO A 113 4.94 -3.20 -12.09
C PRO A 113 3.91 -3.68 -11.06
N ILE A 114 3.91 -3.09 -9.88
CA ILE A 114 2.86 -3.29 -8.89
C ILE A 114 1.61 -2.56 -9.37
N VAL A 115 0.49 -3.27 -9.50
CA VAL A 115 -0.76 -2.68 -10.02
C VAL A 115 -1.78 -2.40 -8.92
N GLU A 116 -1.70 -3.13 -7.81
CA GLU A 116 -2.64 -2.97 -6.70
C GLU A 116 -1.98 -3.25 -5.36
N ILE A 117 -2.36 -2.50 -4.33
CA ILE A 117 -1.94 -2.73 -2.93
C ILE A 117 -3.14 -2.53 -2.03
N THR A 118 -3.43 -3.51 -1.18
CA THR A 118 -4.48 -3.44 -0.17
C THR A 118 -3.92 -3.70 1.22
N ALA A 119 -4.19 -2.80 2.16
CA ALA A 119 -3.81 -2.98 3.55
C ALA A 119 -4.77 -3.92 4.27
N GLU A 120 -4.25 -4.76 5.17
CA GLU A 120 -5.08 -5.52 6.10
C GLU A 120 -5.72 -4.60 7.13
N GLU A 121 -7.00 -4.80 7.44
CA GLU A 121 -7.72 -3.97 8.40
C GLU A 121 -7.39 -4.30 9.87
N ARG A 122 -6.84 -5.47 10.15
CA ARG A 122 -6.63 -5.98 11.52
C ARG A 122 -5.17 -6.03 11.95
N ARG A 123 -4.25 -6.20 11.02
CA ARG A 123 -2.82 -6.36 11.27
C ARG A 123 -2.02 -5.34 10.46
N LYS A 124 -0.77 -5.16 10.82
CA LYS A 124 0.17 -4.31 10.08
C LYS A 124 0.69 -5.01 8.81
N GLY A 125 -0.18 -5.72 8.11
CA GLY A 125 0.08 -6.40 6.87
C GLY A 125 -0.48 -5.66 5.67
N PHE A 126 -0.01 -6.05 4.50
CA PHE A 126 -0.57 -5.63 3.22
C PHE A 126 -0.34 -6.71 2.16
N ILE A 127 -1.15 -6.64 1.14
CA ILE A 127 -1.11 -7.53 -0.01
C ILE A 127 -0.88 -6.68 -1.24
N ALA A 128 -0.05 -7.15 -2.17
CA ALA A 128 0.19 -6.49 -3.44
C ALA A 128 0.03 -7.47 -4.59
N LEU A 129 -0.46 -6.97 -5.72
CA LEU A 129 -0.56 -7.69 -6.99
C LEU A 129 0.30 -6.96 -8.01
N ASP A 130 1.07 -7.71 -8.80
CA ASP A 130 1.80 -7.15 -9.93
C ASP A 130 1.07 -7.40 -11.27
N ALA A 131 1.53 -6.74 -12.32
CA ALA A 131 0.92 -6.83 -13.66
C ALA A 131 1.06 -8.21 -14.32
N SER A 132 1.89 -9.10 -13.79
CA SER A 132 2.00 -10.49 -14.27
C SER A 132 1.02 -11.45 -13.56
N GLY A 133 0.30 -10.98 -12.54
CA GLY A 133 -0.60 -11.78 -11.73
C GLY A 133 0.07 -12.47 -10.54
N LYS A 134 1.26 -12.00 -10.15
CA LYS A 134 1.95 -12.44 -8.95
C LYS A 134 1.39 -11.71 -7.73
N LEU A 135 1.03 -12.46 -6.68
CA LEU A 135 0.54 -11.94 -5.42
C LEU A 135 1.63 -11.99 -4.36
N GLY A 136 1.81 -10.89 -3.65
CA GLY A 136 2.69 -10.79 -2.49
C GLY A 136 1.91 -10.52 -1.21
N VAL A 137 2.28 -11.21 -0.12
CA VAL A 137 1.73 -10.98 1.22
C VAL A 137 2.87 -10.58 2.14
N PHE A 138 2.70 -9.44 2.81
CA PHE A 138 3.76 -8.80 3.58
C PHE A 138 3.30 -8.46 4.99
N HIS A 139 4.19 -8.57 5.95
CA HIS A 139 3.99 -8.07 7.31
C HIS A 139 4.96 -6.91 7.58
N SER A 140 4.42 -5.70 7.59
CA SER A 140 5.19 -4.46 7.68
C SER A 140 6.05 -4.39 8.95
N THR A 141 5.45 -4.54 10.14
CA THR A 141 6.18 -4.37 11.42
C THR A 141 7.31 -5.38 11.59
N ALA A 142 7.10 -6.62 11.18
CA ALA A 142 8.11 -7.66 11.24
C ALA A 142 9.12 -7.60 10.07
N HIS A 143 8.89 -6.71 9.10
CA HIS A 143 9.68 -6.61 7.86
C HIS A 143 9.82 -7.97 7.17
N ARG A 144 8.70 -8.70 7.03
CA ARG A 144 8.68 -10.03 6.44
C ARG A 144 7.85 -10.08 5.18
N THR A 145 8.39 -10.72 4.17
CA THR A 145 7.65 -11.28 3.06
C THR A 145 7.14 -12.64 3.51
N LEU A 146 5.82 -12.78 3.64
CA LEU A 146 5.20 -14.05 4.04
C LEU A 146 5.04 -14.94 2.83
N LEU A 147 4.77 -14.35 1.68
CA LEU A 147 4.56 -15.04 0.42
C LEU A 147 4.82 -14.11 -0.76
N VAL A 148 5.31 -14.68 -1.84
CA VAL A 148 5.22 -14.15 -3.21
C VAL A 148 5.04 -15.33 -4.15
N ASP A 149 3.88 -15.42 -4.83
CA ASP A 149 3.57 -16.52 -5.74
C ASP A 149 2.72 -16.09 -6.93
N GLN A 150 2.82 -16.82 -8.04
CA GLN A 150 1.99 -16.62 -9.22
C GLN A 150 0.61 -17.20 -8.93
N VAL A 151 -0.40 -16.35 -8.86
CA VAL A 151 -1.78 -16.77 -8.52
C VAL A 151 -2.71 -16.76 -9.71
N VAL A 152 -2.41 -15.95 -10.73
CA VAL A 152 -3.15 -15.88 -11.99
C VAL A 152 -2.17 -15.70 -13.14
N ASP A 153 -2.56 -16.08 -14.34
CA ASP A 153 -1.80 -15.81 -15.56
C ASP A 153 -2.25 -14.47 -16.15
N GLY A 154 -1.39 -13.47 -16.05
CA GLY A 154 -1.65 -12.12 -16.54
C GLY A 154 -2.37 -11.23 -15.54
N GLN A 155 -3.13 -10.25 -16.05
CA GLN A 155 -3.82 -9.29 -15.20
C GLN A 155 -4.99 -9.92 -14.45
N GLY A 156 -5.08 -9.64 -13.16
CA GLY A 156 -6.18 -10.00 -12.29
C GLY A 156 -6.53 -8.85 -11.35
N ILE A 157 -7.61 -9.02 -10.61
CA ILE A 157 -7.98 -8.15 -9.50
C ILE A 157 -8.14 -9.00 -8.25
N PHE A 158 -7.94 -8.41 -7.11
CA PHE A 158 -8.17 -9.11 -5.85
C PHE A 158 -8.95 -8.27 -4.84
N GLY A 159 -9.63 -8.96 -3.93
CA GLY A 159 -10.28 -8.36 -2.78
C GLY A 159 -9.84 -9.05 -1.50
N LEU A 160 -9.68 -8.29 -0.42
CA LEU A 160 -9.37 -8.80 0.89
C LEU A 160 -10.65 -8.94 1.72
N SER A 161 -10.85 -10.09 2.37
CA SER A 161 -11.99 -10.26 3.27
C SER A 161 -11.86 -9.32 4.48
N PRO A 162 -12.99 -8.85 5.08
CA PRO A 162 -12.96 -7.95 6.24
C PRO A 162 -12.21 -8.50 7.45
N ARG A 163 -12.08 -9.81 7.56
CA ARG A 163 -11.30 -10.47 8.61
C ARG A 163 -9.82 -10.62 8.28
N ALA A 164 -9.42 -10.21 7.07
CA ALA A 164 -8.06 -10.34 6.55
C ALA A 164 -7.51 -11.79 6.61
N ASN A 165 -8.39 -12.77 6.50
CA ASN A 165 -8.01 -14.19 6.49
C ASN A 165 -8.15 -14.82 5.10
N ARG A 166 -8.77 -14.12 4.14
CA ARG A 166 -8.94 -14.59 2.76
C ARG A 166 -8.62 -13.47 1.77
N VAL A 167 -7.93 -13.83 0.71
CA VAL A 167 -7.86 -13.03 -0.52
C VAL A 167 -8.75 -13.70 -1.54
N ILE A 168 -9.55 -12.93 -2.24
CA ILE A 168 -10.34 -13.41 -3.36
C ILE A 168 -9.72 -12.82 -4.61
N VAL A 169 -9.29 -13.67 -5.53
CA VAL A 169 -8.67 -13.26 -6.79
C VAL A 169 -9.63 -13.58 -7.93
N GLU A 170 -9.82 -12.62 -8.82
CA GLU A 170 -10.51 -12.82 -10.09
C GLU A 170 -9.51 -12.71 -11.24
N ALA A 171 -9.51 -13.70 -12.14
CA ALA A 171 -8.78 -13.65 -13.40
C ALA A 171 -9.45 -14.52 -14.45
N GLY A 172 -9.59 -13.98 -15.65
CA GLY A 172 -10.17 -14.68 -16.79
C GLY A 172 -11.59 -15.20 -16.55
N GLY A 173 -12.41 -14.49 -15.77
CA GLY A 173 -13.78 -14.85 -15.45
C GLY A 173 -13.90 -15.92 -14.34
N LYS A 174 -12.81 -16.28 -13.67
CA LYS A 174 -12.80 -17.23 -12.55
C LYS A 174 -12.50 -16.53 -11.25
N ILE A 175 -13.29 -16.84 -10.21
CA ILE A 175 -13.09 -16.33 -8.85
C ILE A 175 -12.47 -17.42 -8.00
N GLN A 176 -11.39 -17.10 -7.29
CA GLN A 176 -10.63 -18.05 -6.48
C GLN A 176 -10.37 -17.48 -5.09
N PRO A 177 -10.82 -18.15 -4.00
CA PRO A 177 -10.48 -17.76 -2.64
C PRO A 177 -9.11 -18.31 -2.22
N LEU A 178 -8.29 -17.48 -1.58
CA LEU A 178 -7.02 -17.83 -0.95
C LEU A 178 -7.13 -17.64 0.56
N LEU A 179 -6.84 -18.67 1.35
CA LEU A 179 -6.75 -18.54 2.79
C LEU A 179 -5.39 -18.01 3.21
N LEU A 180 -5.39 -16.95 4.03
CA LEU A 180 -4.18 -16.33 4.60
C LEU A 180 -3.92 -16.77 6.05
N ASP A 181 -4.73 -17.66 6.60
CA ASP A 181 -4.58 -18.12 7.97
C ASP A 181 -3.25 -18.88 8.12
N ASN A 182 -2.26 -18.13 8.58
CA ASN A 182 -0.96 -18.62 8.98
C ASN A 182 -0.25 -19.43 7.90
N PRO A 183 0.05 -18.86 6.70
CA PRO A 183 0.80 -19.58 5.70
C PRO A 183 2.11 -20.02 6.31
N HIS A 184 2.30 -21.31 6.47
CA HIS A 184 3.54 -21.86 6.97
C HIS A 184 4.64 -21.52 5.96
N PRO A 185 5.76 -20.89 6.36
CA PRO A 185 6.77 -20.44 5.41
C PRO A 185 7.41 -21.58 4.60
N GLU A 186 7.17 -22.82 5.00
CA GLU A 186 7.69 -24.03 4.36
C GLU A 186 6.71 -24.69 3.38
N VAL A 187 5.48 -24.18 3.28
CA VAL A 187 4.45 -24.74 2.40
C VAL A 187 4.26 -23.85 1.20
N SER A 188 4.53 -24.37 0.01
CA SER A 188 4.22 -23.64 -1.23
C SER A 188 2.71 -23.38 -1.35
N TRP A 189 2.33 -22.26 -1.96
CA TRP A 189 0.92 -21.94 -2.17
C TRP A 189 0.16 -23.01 -2.96
N SER A 190 0.79 -23.65 -3.91
CA SER A 190 0.21 -24.80 -4.63
C SER A 190 -0.20 -25.94 -3.69
N ALA A 191 0.59 -26.20 -2.65
CA ALA A 191 0.26 -27.21 -1.64
C ALA A 191 -0.85 -26.74 -0.69
N LEU A 192 -0.91 -25.45 -0.34
CA LEU A 192 -2.01 -24.87 0.41
C LEU A 192 -3.31 -24.81 -0.42
N TRP A 193 -3.22 -24.55 -1.71
CA TRP A 193 -4.34 -24.59 -2.64
C TRP A 193 -5.01 -25.96 -2.68
N SER A 194 -4.23 -27.01 -2.89
CA SER A 194 -4.76 -28.37 -2.95
C SER A 194 -5.50 -28.76 -1.66
N LYS A 195 -4.95 -28.38 -0.50
CA LYS A 195 -5.52 -28.68 0.80
C LYS A 195 -6.83 -27.93 1.09
N VAL A 196 -6.90 -26.66 0.74
CA VAL A 196 -8.08 -25.81 0.96
C VAL A 196 -9.25 -26.20 0.08
N TRP A 197 -9.00 -26.65 -1.15
CA TRP A 197 -10.06 -27.12 -2.06
C TRP A 197 -10.71 -28.43 -1.58
N TYR A 198 -9.96 -29.34 -1.00
CA TYR A 198 -10.47 -30.64 -0.58
C TYR A 198 -11.12 -30.63 0.82
N GLU A 199 -10.75 -29.73 1.71
CA GLU A 199 -11.25 -29.72 3.10
C GLU A 199 -12.50 -28.83 3.34
N ASN A 200 -12.90 -27.97 2.40
CA ASN A 200 -13.99 -27.01 2.62
C ASN A 200 -15.22 -27.15 1.69
N TYR A 201 -15.29 -28.20 0.90
CA TYR A 201 -16.39 -28.43 -0.04
C TYR A 201 -16.97 -29.86 -0.04
N ASP A 202 -16.73 -30.67 1.00
CA ASP A 202 -17.44 -31.88 1.32
C ASP A 202 -18.55 -31.64 2.36
#